data_ce9cea369b0f76dc929494472c276806
#
_entry.id   ce9cea369b0f76dc929494472c276806
#
_cell.length_a   1.000
_cell.length_b   1.000
_cell.length_c   1.000
_cell.angle_alpha   90.00
_cell.angle_beta   90.00
_cell.angle_gamma   90.00
#
_symmetry.space_group_name_H-M   'P 1'
#
loop_
_entity.id
_entity.type
_entity.pdbx_description
1 polymer ?
#
loop_
_entity_poly.entity_id
_entity_poly.type
_entity_poly.pdbx_seq_one_letter_code
_entity_poly.pdbx_strand_id
1 'polypeptide(L)' 'MIALDTLAAFVAVEGRLPINVKLLIEGEEETGSPSLPGILERHRDLLSADAVLSADGARWRPDLVALNVGSRGNSGFE' A
#
# COMPACT_ATOMS: atom_id res chain seq x y z
N MET A 1 -1.08 0.87 -12.57
CA MET A 1 -1.04 0.79 -11.07
C MET A 1 -0.70 -0.64 -10.67
N ILE A 2 0.56 -0.87 -10.29
CA ILE A 2 1.14 -2.22 -10.08
C ILE A 2 0.29 -3.12 -9.16
N ALA A 3 -0.18 -2.60 -8.03
CA ALA A 3 -0.98 -3.40 -7.09
C ALA A 3 -2.28 -3.93 -7.72
N LEU A 4 -3.04 -3.09 -8.40
CA LEU A 4 -4.29 -3.50 -9.05
C LEU A 4 -4.03 -4.48 -10.20
N ASP A 5 -2.99 -4.24 -10.99
CA ASP A 5 -2.63 -5.13 -12.11
C ASP A 5 -2.19 -6.51 -11.59
N THR A 6 -1.46 -6.54 -10.46
CA THR A 6 -1.08 -7.79 -9.78
C THR A 6 -2.31 -8.58 -9.31
N LEU A 7 -3.25 -7.91 -8.63
CA LEU A 7 -4.49 -8.55 -8.18
C LEU A 7 -5.32 -9.06 -9.37
N ALA A 8 -5.43 -8.27 -10.43
CA ALA A 8 -6.14 -8.67 -11.64
C ALA A 8 -5.49 -9.89 -12.30
N ALA A 9 -4.15 -9.94 -12.36
CA ALA A 9 -3.42 -11.09 -12.87
C ALA A 9 -3.66 -12.36 -12.04
N PHE A 10 -3.66 -12.27 -10.71
CA PHE A 10 -4.01 -13.40 -9.85
C PHE A 10 -5.41 -13.92 -10.12
N VAL A 11 -6.40 -13.04 -10.21
CA VAL A 11 -7.78 -13.45 -10.51
C VAL A 11 -7.88 -14.07 -11.90
N ALA A 12 -7.17 -13.54 -12.90
CA ALA A 12 -7.19 -14.07 -14.26
C ALA A 12 -6.57 -15.47 -14.38
N VAL A 13 -5.50 -15.75 -13.62
CA VAL A 13 -4.78 -17.03 -13.67
C VAL A 13 -5.39 -18.07 -12.73
N GLU A 14 -5.67 -17.70 -11.49
CA GLU A 14 -6.11 -18.61 -10.42
C GLU A 14 -7.63 -18.62 -10.20
N GLY A 15 -8.37 -17.74 -10.89
CA GLY A 15 -9.81 -17.56 -10.72
C GLY A 15 -10.24 -16.89 -9.42
N ARG A 16 -9.33 -16.70 -8.48
CA ARG A 16 -9.59 -16.07 -7.18
C ARG A 16 -8.32 -15.55 -6.55
N LEU A 17 -8.46 -14.65 -5.57
CA LEU A 17 -7.36 -14.31 -4.68
C LEU A 17 -7.25 -15.35 -3.56
N PRO A 18 -6.02 -15.72 -3.13
CA PRO A 18 -5.78 -16.68 -2.05
C PRO A 18 -6.09 -16.10 -0.66
N ILE A 19 -6.21 -14.80 -0.55
CA ILE A 19 -6.48 -14.03 0.68
C ILE A 19 -7.53 -12.96 0.41
N ASN A 20 -8.13 -12.44 1.47
CA ASN A 20 -8.96 -11.23 1.39
C ASN A 20 -8.06 -10.01 1.26
N VAL A 21 -8.37 -9.13 0.33
CA VAL A 21 -7.60 -7.91 0.08
C VAL A 21 -8.50 -6.70 0.24
N LYS A 22 -8.01 -5.73 1.00
CA LYS A 22 -8.58 -4.39 1.11
C LYS A 22 -7.58 -3.41 0.52
N LEU A 23 -8.06 -2.47 -0.26
CA LEU A 23 -7.23 -1.44 -0.87
C LEU A 23 -7.57 -0.10 -0.22
N LEU A 24 -6.56 0.56 0.31
CA LEU A 24 -6.61 1.95 0.72
C LEU A 24 -5.75 2.75 -0.25
N ILE A 25 -6.38 3.66 -0.98
CA ILE A 25 -5.71 4.48 -1.98
C ILE A 25 -5.93 5.93 -1.58
N GLU A 26 -4.85 6.66 -1.41
CA GLU A 26 -4.88 8.10 -1.14
C GLU A 26 -4.12 8.89 -2.21
N GLY A 27 -4.36 10.19 -2.28
CA GLY A 27 -3.69 11.10 -3.20
C GLY A 27 -3.01 12.29 -2.49
N GLU A 28 -2.86 12.25 -1.17
CA GLU A 28 -2.35 13.35 -0.36
C GLU A 28 -1.00 13.04 0.33
N GLU A 29 -0.34 11.91 -0.01
CA GLU A 29 0.87 11.46 0.66
C GLU A 29 1.96 12.55 0.60
N GLU A 30 2.17 13.16 -0.56
CA GLU A 30 3.18 14.21 -0.79
C GLU A 30 2.91 15.53 -0.02
N THR A 31 1.72 15.67 0.54
CA THR A 31 1.33 16.82 1.38
C THR A 31 1.15 16.45 2.85
N GLY A 32 1.60 15.23 3.23
CA GLY A 32 1.54 14.73 4.62
C GLY A 32 0.21 14.10 5.00
N SER A 33 -0.60 13.68 4.04
CA SER A 33 -1.84 12.91 4.23
C SER A 33 -2.81 13.52 5.25
N PRO A 34 -3.17 14.82 5.17
CA PRO A 34 -3.95 15.50 6.22
C PRO A 34 -5.33 14.86 6.45
N SER A 35 -5.93 14.25 5.43
CA SER A 35 -7.24 13.61 5.54
C SER A 35 -7.18 12.16 6.04
N LEU A 36 -6.02 11.51 5.97
CA LEU A 36 -5.87 10.08 6.26
C LEU A 36 -6.26 9.70 7.69
N PRO A 37 -5.87 10.42 8.76
CA PRO A 37 -6.26 10.08 10.13
C PRO A 37 -7.78 9.99 10.30
N GLY A 38 -8.52 10.95 9.75
CA GLY A 38 -9.98 10.96 9.80
C GLY A 38 -10.64 9.83 9.02
N ILE A 39 -10.04 9.42 7.90
CA ILE A 39 -10.49 8.27 7.10
C ILE A 39 -10.29 6.98 7.89
N LEU A 40 -9.11 6.79 8.48
CA LEU A 40 -8.78 5.60 9.27
C LEU A 40 -9.70 5.46 10.49
N GLU A 41 -9.98 6.55 11.18
CA GLU A 41 -10.88 6.54 12.33
C GLU A 41 -12.31 6.19 11.93
N ARG A 42 -12.83 6.83 10.88
CA ARG A 42 -14.20 6.62 10.38
C ARG A 42 -14.45 5.21 9.84
N HIS A 43 -13.43 4.59 9.26
CA HIS A 43 -13.51 3.31 8.58
C HIS A 43 -12.71 2.20 9.26
N ARG A 44 -12.44 2.32 10.56
CA ARG A 44 -11.62 1.39 11.33
C ARG A 44 -12.04 -0.07 11.15
N ASP A 45 -13.33 -0.37 11.25
CA ASP A 45 -13.84 -1.74 11.14
C ASP A 45 -13.66 -2.30 9.72
N LEU A 46 -13.88 -1.45 8.72
CA LEU A 46 -13.66 -1.81 7.33
C LEU A 46 -12.17 -2.07 7.02
N LEU A 47 -11.27 -1.32 7.64
CA LEU A 47 -9.83 -1.38 7.40
C LEU A 47 -9.09 -2.37 8.30
N SER A 48 -9.79 -3.02 9.25
CA SER A 48 -9.17 -4.07 10.08
C SER A 48 -8.57 -5.18 9.20
N ALA A 49 -7.31 -5.51 9.42
CA ALA A 49 -6.56 -6.49 8.64
C ALA A 49 -5.46 -7.13 9.49
N ASP A 50 -5.05 -8.35 9.12
CA ASP A 50 -3.97 -9.08 9.82
C ASP A 50 -2.59 -8.52 9.46
N ALA A 51 -2.46 -7.93 8.26
CA ALA A 51 -1.23 -7.34 7.77
C ALA A 51 -1.51 -6.16 6.85
N VAL A 52 -0.56 -5.24 6.77
CA VAL A 52 -0.56 -4.10 5.87
C VAL A 52 0.66 -4.20 4.96
N LEU A 53 0.45 -4.07 3.66
CA LEU A 53 1.49 -3.97 2.66
C LEU A 53 1.43 -2.59 2.03
N SER A 54 2.49 -1.81 2.20
CA SER A 54 2.67 -0.58 1.44
C SER A 54 3.17 -0.92 0.04
N ALA A 55 2.45 -0.44 -0.96
CA ALA A 55 2.84 -0.60 -2.37
C ALA A 55 3.59 0.63 -2.90
N ASP A 56 4.03 1.51 -2.00
CA ASP A 56 4.85 2.68 -2.29
C ASP A 56 6.31 2.37 -1.99
N GLY A 57 7.08 2.11 -3.02
CA GLY A 57 8.49 1.76 -2.89
C GLY A 57 9.30 2.26 -4.08
N ALA A 58 10.49 2.79 -3.78
CA ALA A 58 11.42 3.20 -4.82
C ALA A 58 11.98 1.99 -5.56
N ARG A 59 12.07 2.11 -6.87
CA ARG A 59 12.78 1.14 -7.70
C ARG A 59 14.27 1.50 -7.71
N TRP A 60 15.13 0.55 -7.34
CA TRP A 60 16.59 0.76 -7.37
C TRP A 60 17.10 1.00 -8.79
N ARG A 61 16.63 0.20 -9.74
CA ARG A 61 16.95 0.28 -11.17
C ARG A 61 15.75 -0.18 -12.00
N PRO A 62 15.58 0.35 -13.23
CA PRO A 62 14.46 -0.03 -14.08
C PRO A 62 14.42 -1.52 -14.46
N ASP A 63 15.57 -2.15 -14.53
CA ASP A 63 15.80 -3.53 -14.98
C ASP A 63 15.95 -4.52 -13.83
N LEU A 64 15.82 -4.06 -12.56
CA LEU A 64 15.99 -4.90 -11.37
C LEU A 64 14.72 -4.88 -10.53
N VAL A 65 14.18 -6.06 -10.28
CA VAL A 65 13.14 -6.24 -9.27
C VAL A 65 13.79 -6.18 -7.89
N ALA A 66 13.28 -5.32 -7.03
CA ALA A 66 13.77 -5.14 -5.67
C ALA A 66 12.61 -5.24 -4.67
N LEU A 67 12.88 -5.85 -3.52
CA LEU A 67 11.99 -5.89 -2.38
C LEU A 67 12.62 -5.08 -1.24
N ASN A 68 11.92 -4.05 -0.78
CA ASN A 68 12.35 -3.30 0.39
C ASN A 68 12.10 -4.13 1.65
N VAL A 69 13.15 -4.41 2.40
CA VAL A 69 13.10 -5.23 3.62
C VAL A 69 13.21 -4.41 4.89
N GLY A 70 13.27 -3.11 4.78
CA GLY A 70 13.34 -2.18 5.90
C GLY A 70 13.37 -0.73 5.44
N SER A 71 13.14 0.17 6.36
CA SER A 71 13.23 1.61 6.15
C SER A 71 13.93 2.29 7.32
N ARG A 72 14.43 3.49 7.08
CA ARG A 72 14.94 4.39 8.13
C ARG A 72 13.84 5.32 8.58
N GLY A 73 13.87 5.71 9.85
CA GLY A 73 13.03 6.78 10.37
C GLY A 73 13.48 8.15 9.84
N ASN A 74 12.56 9.09 9.85
CA ASN A 74 12.80 10.51 9.61
C ASN A 74 12.19 11.32 10.75
N SER A 75 12.87 12.36 11.19
CA SER A 75 12.39 13.29 12.23
C SER A 75 12.63 14.72 11.74
N GLY A 76 11.57 15.52 11.72
CA GLY A 76 11.63 16.96 11.51
C GLY A 76 11.74 17.69 12.84
N PHE A 77 12.54 18.74 12.89
CA PHE A 77 12.64 19.66 14.03
C PHE A 77 12.35 21.08 13.52
N GLU A 78 11.51 21.80 14.22
CA GLU A 78 11.29 23.24 14.04
C GLU A 78 12.08 24.05 15.09
#